data_25d86776a4cb196381c551dd8631e9a6
#
_entry.id   25d86776a4cb196381c551dd8631e9a6
#
_cell.length_a   1.000
_cell.length_b   1.000
_cell.length_c   1.000
_cell.angle_alpha   90.00
_cell.angle_beta   90.00
_cell.angle_gamma   90.00
#
_symmetry.space_group_name_H-M   'P 1'
#
loop_
_entity.id
_entity.type
_entity.pdbx_description
1 polymer ?
#
loop_
_entity_poly.entity_id
_entity_poly.type
_entity_poly.pdbx_seq_one_letter_code
_entity_poly.pdbx_strand_id
1 'polypeptide(L)'
;MFNKKMQYVIKTCASDNTQELQNLLNEMSMNNWELYSMQEVEGEDGQILCNCIFMRESDTSTNEINADTINISTFKSQMEKMLSTEQSPYEICLDIQSKIKDQKAKIAKVKKELDGEAPASVSRKKLNDKISAGLKELEDLKIQLAKATSPDAMYSKLKEEKLSIRLSEEILGYIDPDSEIDEEELVAETVKTRLKLTESLGYVIPKIVFQDDENLNPYEFSIKIRGIDVFKSMVYPNFLMFYTDELHLDKKIKDSISTTDKITGRKVIWIEKSKTKDFWQNGISGSEYIAKALEYCAIKYVEDLLDYAELDKYIDVVSKTNEFLVTNVIPDFISLSDLRFILTSLIREEISIKDITYIFEKINDFAEDSTKSDLIKKLD
;
A
#
# COMPACT_ATOMS: atom_id res chain seq x y z
N MET A 1 5.78 -29.95 -16.80
CA MET A 1 4.54 -29.77 -16.04
C MET A 1 3.98 -28.43 -16.48
N PHE A 2 2.82 -28.39 -17.12
CA PHE A 2 2.21 -27.13 -17.57
C PHE A 2 1.74 -26.35 -16.36
N ASN A 3 2.22 -25.11 -16.18
CA ASN A 3 1.69 -24.19 -15.19
C ASN A 3 0.25 -23.83 -15.62
N LYS A 4 -0.73 -24.41 -14.95
CA LYS A 4 -2.13 -24.04 -15.13
C LYS A 4 -2.34 -22.68 -14.48
N LYS A 5 -2.84 -21.72 -15.25
CA LYS A 5 -3.11 -20.39 -14.77
C LYS A 5 -4.48 -20.40 -14.06
N MET A 6 -4.54 -19.96 -12.80
CA MET A 6 -5.79 -19.89 -12.03
C MET A 6 -6.36 -18.47 -12.10
N GLN A 7 -7.66 -18.37 -12.24
CA GLN A 7 -8.42 -17.12 -12.13
C GLN A 7 -9.17 -17.09 -10.81
N TYR A 8 -9.28 -15.91 -10.19
CA TYR A 8 -10.01 -15.71 -8.93
C TYR A 8 -11.02 -14.58 -9.08
N VAL A 9 -12.17 -14.71 -8.41
CA VAL A 9 -13.19 -13.67 -8.32
C VAL A 9 -13.72 -13.61 -6.89
N ILE A 10 -14.00 -12.39 -6.40
CA ILE A 10 -14.59 -12.17 -5.08
C ILE A 10 -16.04 -11.72 -5.29
N LYS A 11 -16.98 -12.35 -4.59
CA LYS A 11 -18.38 -11.98 -4.54
C LYS A 11 -18.81 -11.81 -3.09
N THR A 12 -19.58 -10.77 -2.82
CA THR A 12 -20.09 -10.46 -1.47
C THR A 12 -21.60 -10.62 -1.44
N CYS A 13 -22.11 -11.26 -0.39
CA CYS A 13 -23.55 -11.37 -0.12
C CYS A 13 -23.83 -11.14 1.38
N ALA A 14 -25.08 -10.91 1.76
CA ALA A 14 -25.46 -10.79 3.16
C ALA A 14 -25.31 -12.14 3.88
N SER A 15 -24.68 -12.15 5.05
CA SER A 15 -24.41 -13.36 5.82
C SER A 15 -25.69 -13.99 6.41
N ASP A 16 -26.70 -13.20 6.69
CA ASP A 16 -27.99 -13.62 7.24
C ASP A 16 -28.98 -14.15 6.17
N ASN A 17 -28.67 -13.95 4.87
CA ASN A 17 -29.52 -14.38 3.77
C ASN A 17 -29.02 -15.68 3.13
N THR A 18 -29.34 -16.80 3.77
CA THR A 18 -28.97 -18.15 3.29
C THR A 18 -29.41 -18.43 1.85
N GLN A 19 -30.55 -17.86 1.41
CA GLN A 19 -31.07 -18.07 0.06
C GLN A 19 -30.21 -17.33 -0.98
N GLU A 20 -29.75 -16.15 -0.68
CA GLU A 20 -28.89 -15.36 -1.56
C GLU A 20 -27.51 -16.03 -1.71
N LEU A 21 -26.92 -16.48 -0.59
CA LEU A 21 -25.68 -17.24 -0.61
C LEU A 21 -25.80 -18.51 -1.45
N GLN A 22 -26.89 -19.26 -1.30
CA GLN A 22 -27.13 -20.50 -2.05
C GLN A 22 -27.29 -20.22 -3.55
N ASN A 23 -27.99 -19.15 -3.92
CA ASN A 23 -28.12 -18.74 -5.31
C ASN A 23 -26.76 -18.34 -5.91
N LEU A 24 -25.94 -17.59 -5.16
CA LEU A 24 -24.60 -17.22 -5.57
C LEU A 24 -23.70 -18.44 -5.80
N LEU A 25 -23.69 -19.39 -4.87
CA LEU A 25 -22.91 -20.62 -4.99
C LEU A 25 -23.33 -21.45 -6.22
N ASN A 26 -24.65 -21.55 -6.47
CA ASN A 26 -25.17 -22.27 -7.64
C ASN A 26 -24.83 -21.58 -8.95
N GLU A 27 -24.94 -20.24 -9.02
CA GLU A 27 -24.57 -19.44 -10.18
C GLU A 27 -23.08 -19.60 -10.52
N MET A 28 -22.23 -19.52 -9.52
CA MET A 28 -20.78 -19.63 -9.70
C MET A 28 -20.39 -21.04 -10.12
N SER A 29 -21.01 -22.08 -9.54
CA SER A 29 -20.78 -23.48 -9.92
C SER A 29 -21.21 -23.77 -11.36
N MET A 30 -22.33 -23.21 -11.83
CA MET A 30 -22.79 -23.35 -13.22
C MET A 30 -21.79 -22.73 -14.25
N ASN A 31 -20.98 -21.75 -13.80
CA ASN A 31 -19.97 -21.09 -14.60
C ASN A 31 -18.55 -21.66 -14.39
N ASN A 32 -18.44 -22.89 -13.89
CA ASN A 32 -17.20 -23.61 -13.61
C ASN A 32 -16.26 -22.89 -12.62
N TRP A 33 -16.84 -22.13 -11.67
CA TRP A 33 -16.10 -21.56 -10.56
C TRP A 33 -16.24 -22.44 -9.33
N GLU A 34 -15.15 -22.71 -8.64
CA GLU A 34 -15.12 -23.44 -7.38
C GLU A 34 -14.92 -22.47 -6.21
N LEU A 35 -15.63 -22.67 -5.11
CA LEU A 35 -15.46 -21.86 -3.90
C LEU A 35 -14.10 -22.19 -3.27
N TYR A 36 -13.22 -21.19 -3.21
CA TYR A 36 -11.89 -21.31 -2.61
C TYR A 36 -11.89 -20.96 -1.12
N SER A 37 -12.56 -19.87 -0.76
CA SER A 37 -12.64 -19.40 0.63
C SER A 37 -13.90 -18.58 0.85
N MET A 38 -14.38 -18.57 2.09
CA MET A 38 -15.52 -17.77 2.54
C MET A 38 -15.20 -17.18 3.90
N GLN A 39 -15.41 -15.85 4.04
CA GLN A 39 -15.14 -15.12 5.29
C GLN A 39 -16.27 -14.15 5.59
N GLU A 40 -16.69 -14.08 6.84
CA GLU A 40 -17.61 -13.05 7.32
C GLU A 40 -16.84 -11.78 7.61
N VAL A 41 -17.36 -10.64 7.16
CA VAL A 41 -16.81 -9.31 7.39
C VAL A 41 -17.92 -8.38 7.82
N GLU A 42 -17.61 -7.45 8.71
CA GLU A 42 -18.55 -6.41 9.13
C GLU A 42 -18.54 -5.27 8.12
N GLY A 43 -19.70 -4.97 7.53
CA GLY A 43 -19.89 -3.86 6.60
C GLY A 43 -20.00 -2.51 7.31
N GLU A 44 -19.92 -1.43 6.54
CA GLU A 44 -19.96 -0.04 7.06
C GLU A 44 -21.24 0.30 7.84
N ASP A 45 -22.33 -0.42 7.60
CA ASP A 45 -23.64 -0.25 8.25
C ASP A 45 -23.86 -1.22 9.44
N GLY A 46 -22.83 -1.93 9.89
CA GLY A 46 -22.92 -2.93 10.95
C GLY A 46 -23.61 -4.23 10.52
N GLN A 47 -23.84 -4.44 9.23
CA GLN A 47 -24.32 -5.69 8.67
C GLN A 47 -23.16 -6.68 8.52
N ILE A 48 -23.41 -7.96 8.84
CA ILE A 48 -22.42 -9.02 8.58
C ILE A 48 -22.57 -9.46 7.13
N LEU A 49 -21.51 -9.27 6.36
CA LEU A 49 -21.41 -9.67 4.97
C LEU A 49 -20.54 -10.91 4.84
N CYS A 50 -20.81 -11.73 3.84
CA CYS A 50 -20.02 -12.91 3.53
C CYS A 50 -19.26 -12.67 2.22
N ASN A 51 -17.93 -12.62 2.29
CA ASN A 51 -17.04 -12.55 1.14
C ASN A 51 -16.67 -13.96 0.69
N CYS A 52 -17.13 -14.34 -0.50
CA CYS A 52 -16.84 -15.62 -1.13
C CYS A 52 -15.78 -15.41 -2.21
N ILE A 53 -14.66 -16.13 -2.10
CA ILE A 53 -13.61 -16.16 -3.11
C ILE A 53 -13.79 -17.44 -3.93
N PHE A 54 -13.95 -17.29 -5.24
CA PHE A 54 -14.07 -18.41 -6.16
C PHE A 54 -12.83 -18.50 -7.05
N MET A 55 -12.48 -19.71 -7.47
CA MET A 55 -11.38 -19.97 -8.38
C MET A 55 -11.80 -20.89 -9.52
N ARG A 56 -11.11 -20.78 -10.67
CA ARG A 56 -11.23 -21.74 -11.79
C ARG A 56 -9.93 -21.83 -12.56
N GLU A 57 -9.74 -22.94 -13.28
CA GLU A 57 -8.66 -23.08 -14.24
C GLU A 57 -8.95 -22.20 -15.50
N SER A 58 -7.95 -21.45 -15.96
CA SER A 58 -8.05 -20.65 -17.18
C SER A 58 -7.75 -21.52 -18.39
N ASP A 59 -8.73 -21.75 -19.24
CA ASP A 59 -8.49 -22.31 -20.59
C ASP A 59 -7.88 -21.23 -21.49
N THR A 60 -6.68 -21.49 -21.99
CA THR A 60 -5.90 -20.60 -22.86
C THR A 60 -6.47 -20.54 -24.28
N SER A 61 -7.72 -20.14 -24.43
CA SER A 61 -8.26 -19.76 -25.75
C SER A 61 -9.56 -18.98 -25.62
N THR A 62 -9.45 -17.72 -25.29
CA THR A 62 -10.28 -16.62 -25.82
C THR A 62 -9.91 -15.32 -25.11
N ASN A 63 -9.45 -14.36 -25.90
CA ASN A 63 -9.35 -12.97 -25.50
C ASN A 63 -10.76 -12.40 -25.32
N GLU A 64 -11.29 -12.45 -24.12
CA GLU A 64 -12.29 -11.52 -23.61
C GLU A 64 -12.08 -11.40 -22.11
N ILE A 65 -11.28 -10.40 -21.74
CA ILE A 65 -11.15 -9.93 -20.36
C ILE A 65 -12.46 -9.18 -20.07
N ASN A 66 -13.42 -9.85 -19.46
CA ASN A 66 -14.58 -9.20 -18.88
C ASN A 66 -14.09 -8.29 -17.74
N ALA A 67 -14.40 -7.00 -17.88
CA ALA A 67 -13.97 -5.87 -17.06
C ALA A 67 -14.51 -5.85 -15.61
N ASP A 68 -14.98 -6.98 -15.08
CA ASP A 68 -15.49 -7.10 -13.70
C ASP A 68 -14.45 -7.63 -12.69
N THR A 69 -13.24 -7.89 -13.16
CA THR A 69 -12.16 -8.41 -12.31
C THR A 69 -11.20 -7.28 -11.97
N ILE A 70 -11.29 -6.76 -10.79
CA ILE A 70 -10.59 -5.59 -10.26
C ILE A 70 -11.20 -4.31 -10.83
N ASN A 71 -11.99 -3.64 -10.02
CA ASN A 71 -12.57 -2.37 -10.37
C ASN A 71 -11.45 -1.34 -10.56
N ILE A 72 -10.95 -1.22 -11.81
CA ILE A 72 -9.89 -0.28 -12.23
C ILE A 72 -10.29 1.14 -11.80
N SER A 73 -11.59 1.46 -11.75
CA SER A 73 -12.07 2.74 -11.25
C SER A 73 -11.82 2.93 -9.75
N THR A 74 -11.90 1.86 -8.96
CA THR A 74 -11.58 1.91 -7.52
C THR A 74 -10.07 2.02 -7.32
N PHE A 75 -9.27 1.32 -8.13
CA PHE A 75 -7.81 1.44 -8.11
C PHE A 75 -7.36 2.82 -8.61
N LYS A 76 -7.96 3.32 -9.70
CA LYS A 76 -7.74 4.68 -10.22
C LYS A 76 -8.14 5.75 -9.20
N SER A 77 -9.29 5.59 -8.54
CA SER A 77 -9.73 6.47 -7.44
C SER A 77 -8.82 6.37 -6.20
N GLN A 78 -8.25 5.21 -5.91
CA GLN A 78 -7.27 5.06 -4.83
C GLN A 78 -5.90 5.65 -5.23
N MET A 79 -5.50 5.52 -6.50
CA MET A 79 -4.31 6.16 -7.05
C MET A 79 -4.47 7.68 -7.10
N GLU A 80 -5.61 8.19 -7.57
CA GLU A 80 -5.92 9.63 -7.53
C GLU A 80 -5.94 10.17 -6.09
N LYS A 81 -6.39 9.38 -5.11
CA LYS A 81 -6.26 9.72 -3.67
C LYS A 81 -4.83 9.60 -3.15
N MET A 82 -4.00 8.76 -3.74
CA MET A 82 -2.58 8.62 -3.39
C MET A 82 -1.71 9.72 -4.03
N LEU A 83 -2.07 10.17 -5.23
CA LEU A 83 -1.40 11.25 -5.96
C LEU A 83 -1.97 12.63 -5.62
N SER A 84 -3.22 12.71 -5.09
CA SER A 84 -3.73 13.97 -4.57
C SER A 84 -2.87 14.36 -3.37
N THR A 85 -2.12 15.43 -3.51
CA THR A 85 -1.56 16.18 -2.39
C THR A 85 -2.66 16.33 -1.37
N GLU A 86 -2.55 15.65 -0.22
CA GLU A 86 -3.51 15.84 0.87
C GLU A 86 -3.55 17.32 1.18
N GLN A 87 -4.71 17.95 0.90
CA GLN A 87 -4.90 19.37 1.18
C GLN A 87 -4.46 19.65 2.61
N SER A 88 -3.67 20.69 2.78
CA SER A 88 -3.24 21.08 4.11
C SER A 88 -4.47 21.41 4.97
N PRO A 89 -4.44 21.22 6.30
CA PRO A 89 -5.52 21.63 7.19
C PRO A 89 -5.92 23.09 6.98
N TYR A 90 -4.98 23.94 6.55
CA TYR A 90 -5.22 25.33 6.20
C TYR A 90 -6.09 25.47 4.95
N GLU A 91 -5.80 24.76 3.87
CA GLU A 91 -6.58 24.77 2.63
C GLU A 91 -7.97 24.22 2.84
N ILE A 92 -8.11 23.10 3.58
CA ILE A 92 -9.40 22.55 4.00
C ILE A 92 -10.20 23.58 4.79
N CYS A 93 -9.55 24.29 5.71
CA CYS A 93 -10.18 25.35 6.48
C CYS A 93 -10.71 26.49 5.59
N LEU A 94 -9.92 26.94 4.63
CA LEU A 94 -10.32 28.01 3.68
C LEU A 94 -11.51 27.57 2.81
N ASP A 95 -11.50 26.35 2.28
CA ASP A 95 -12.59 25.81 1.48
C ASP A 95 -13.90 25.73 2.27
N ILE A 96 -13.85 25.17 3.51
CA ILE A 96 -15.03 25.09 4.38
C ILE A 96 -15.52 26.49 4.74
N GLN A 97 -14.65 27.46 5.05
CA GLN A 97 -15.03 28.83 5.32
C GLN A 97 -15.73 29.49 4.14
N SER A 98 -15.25 29.25 2.91
CA SER A 98 -15.91 29.71 1.68
C SER A 98 -17.31 29.13 1.55
N LYS A 99 -17.46 27.81 1.73
CA LYS A 99 -18.76 27.11 1.69
C LYS A 99 -19.74 27.63 2.75
N ILE A 100 -19.26 27.91 3.97
CA ILE A 100 -20.06 28.53 5.04
C ILE A 100 -20.57 29.91 4.62
N LYS A 101 -19.70 30.72 3.98
CA LYS A 101 -20.07 32.07 3.50
C LYS A 101 -21.15 31.99 2.44
N ASP A 102 -20.99 31.10 1.47
CA ASP A 102 -21.96 30.90 0.38
C ASP A 102 -23.30 30.39 0.91
N GLN A 103 -23.27 29.44 1.84
CA GLN A 103 -24.50 28.90 2.45
C GLN A 103 -25.24 29.95 3.27
N LYS A 104 -24.53 30.80 4.02
CA LYS A 104 -25.14 31.96 4.71
C LYS A 104 -25.79 32.92 3.73
N ALA A 105 -25.16 33.20 2.58
CA ALA A 105 -25.72 34.06 1.54
C ALA A 105 -26.99 33.45 0.92
N LYS A 106 -27.00 32.13 0.64
CA LYS A 106 -28.19 31.43 0.15
C LYS A 106 -29.37 31.53 1.15
N ILE A 107 -29.12 31.26 2.43
CA ILE A 107 -30.12 31.35 3.50
C ILE A 107 -30.67 32.79 3.60
N ALA A 108 -29.79 33.79 3.55
CA ALA A 108 -30.19 35.21 3.62
C ALA A 108 -31.09 35.60 2.42
N LYS A 109 -30.80 35.07 1.22
CA LYS A 109 -31.63 35.29 0.02
C LYS A 109 -33.01 34.69 0.18
N VAL A 110 -33.12 33.43 0.63
CA VAL A 110 -34.41 32.76 0.85
C VAL A 110 -35.20 33.43 1.97
N LYS A 111 -34.54 33.95 3.02
CA LYS A 111 -35.23 34.76 4.07
C LYS A 111 -35.82 36.04 3.52
N LYS A 112 -35.09 36.78 2.67
CA LYS A 112 -35.62 37.98 2.01
C LYS A 112 -36.82 37.68 1.11
N GLU A 113 -36.84 36.54 0.43
CA GLU A 113 -37.98 36.08 -0.37
C GLU A 113 -39.20 35.75 0.52
N LEU A 114 -38.98 35.23 1.73
CA LEU A 114 -40.03 34.93 2.70
C LEU A 114 -40.63 36.20 3.30
N ASP A 115 -39.83 37.26 3.51
CA ASP A 115 -40.25 38.56 4.09
C ASP A 115 -40.91 39.49 3.06
N GLY A 116 -40.81 39.17 1.74
CA GLY A 116 -41.46 39.88 0.67
C GLY A 116 -42.98 39.62 0.60
N GLU A 117 -43.70 40.26 -0.35
CA GLU A 117 -45.16 40.18 -0.51
C GLU A 117 -45.71 38.76 -0.32
N ALA A 118 -46.74 38.62 0.54
CA ALA A 118 -47.25 37.38 1.12
C ALA A 118 -47.43 36.22 0.12
N PRO A 119 -46.51 35.28 0.02
CA PRO A 119 -46.69 34.09 -0.83
C PRO A 119 -47.80 33.20 -0.27
N ALA A 120 -48.53 32.52 -1.17
CA ALA A 120 -49.54 31.54 -0.79
C ALA A 120 -49.00 30.55 0.25
N SER A 121 -49.84 30.06 1.17
CA SER A 121 -49.47 29.25 2.32
C SER A 121 -48.54 28.05 1.96
N VAL A 122 -48.72 27.45 0.78
CA VAL A 122 -47.89 26.35 0.26
C VAL A 122 -46.49 26.83 -0.12
N SER A 123 -46.32 28.03 -0.66
CA SER A 123 -45.02 28.61 -0.99
C SER A 123 -44.22 28.96 0.27
N ARG A 124 -44.90 29.46 1.32
CA ARG A 124 -44.27 29.75 2.63
C ARG A 124 -43.70 28.51 3.32
N LYS A 125 -44.43 27.39 3.27
CA LYS A 125 -43.95 26.12 3.81
C LYS A 125 -42.69 25.66 3.08
N LYS A 126 -42.67 25.69 1.72
CA LYS A 126 -41.49 25.33 0.93
C LYS A 126 -40.26 26.20 1.20
N LEU A 127 -40.46 27.50 1.43
CA LEU A 127 -39.37 28.42 1.80
C LEU A 127 -38.83 28.14 3.19
N ASN A 128 -39.69 27.85 4.17
CA ASN A 128 -39.27 27.44 5.52
C ASN A 128 -38.52 26.11 5.52
N ASP A 129 -38.97 25.13 4.72
CA ASP A 129 -38.27 23.84 4.57
C ASP A 129 -36.88 24.05 3.95
N LYS A 130 -36.73 24.94 2.95
CA LYS A 130 -35.41 25.32 2.42
C LYS A 130 -34.51 26.00 3.42
N ILE A 131 -35.04 26.89 4.26
CA ILE A 131 -34.30 27.55 5.33
C ILE A 131 -33.84 26.52 6.34
N SER A 132 -34.71 25.58 6.76
CA SER A 132 -34.38 24.53 7.73
C SER A 132 -33.30 23.61 7.20
N ALA A 133 -33.39 23.17 5.92
CA ALA A 133 -32.36 22.38 5.27
C ALA A 133 -31.01 23.12 5.18
N GLY A 134 -31.06 24.41 4.78
CA GLY A 134 -29.85 25.24 4.73
C GLY A 134 -29.21 25.50 6.07
N LEU A 135 -29.99 25.61 7.15
CA LEU A 135 -29.46 25.74 8.52
C LEU A 135 -28.80 24.44 9.00
N LYS A 136 -29.37 23.29 8.65
CA LYS A 136 -28.75 21.98 8.94
C LYS A 136 -27.41 21.83 8.23
N GLU A 137 -27.36 22.12 6.93
CA GLU A 137 -26.12 22.09 6.15
C GLU A 137 -25.07 23.07 6.70
N LEU A 138 -25.49 24.26 7.15
CA LEU A 138 -24.60 25.22 7.80
C LEU A 138 -24.00 24.66 9.11
N GLU A 139 -24.80 23.94 9.89
CA GLU A 139 -24.33 23.32 11.12
C GLU A 139 -23.35 22.19 10.84
N ASP A 140 -23.63 21.35 9.86
CA ASP A 140 -22.71 20.28 9.40
C ASP A 140 -21.37 20.88 8.94
N LEU A 141 -21.38 21.96 8.17
CA LEU A 141 -20.15 22.67 7.76
C LEU A 141 -19.36 23.25 8.96
N LYS A 142 -20.04 23.75 9.98
CA LYS A 142 -19.38 24.23 11.20
C LYS A 142 -18.72 23.09 11.98
N ILE A 143 -19.40 21.93 12.06
CA ILE A 143 -18.84 20.73 12.69
C ILE A 143 -17.59 20.26 11.93
N GLN A 144 -17.67 20.23 10.58
CA GLN A 144 -16.51 19.92 9.75
C GLN A 144 -15.36 20.90 9.97
N LEU A 145 -15.64 22.20 10.04
CA LEU A 145 -14.63 23.21 10.32
C LEU A 145 -13.97 23.00 11.69
N ALA A 146 -14.77 22.76 12.72
CA ALA A 146 -14.26 22.49 14.06
C ALA A 146 -13.38 21.25 14.11
N LYS A 147 -13.76 20.18 13.36
CA LYS A 147 -12.95 18.97 13.24
C LYS A 147 -11.64 19.23 12.48
N ALA A 148 -11.68 19.95 11.37
CA ALA A 148 -10.50 20.28 10.56
C ALA A 148 -9.50 21.21 11.29
N THR A 149 -9.98 22.05 12.22
CA THR A 149 -9.16 22.95 13.04
C THR A 149 -8.83 22.39 14.42
N SER A 150 -9.25 21.16 14.72
CA SER A 150 -8.98 20.53 16.02
C SER A 150 -7.50 20.18 16.19
N PRO A 151 -6.99 20.13 17.43
CA PRO A 151 -5.64 19.61 17.70
C PRO A 151 -5.41 18.21 17.11
N ASP A 152 -6.43 17.34 17.11
CA ASP A 152 -6.33 15.98 16.56
C ASP A 152 -6.01 15.98 15.06
N ALA A 153 -6.57 16.93 14.30
CA ALA A 153 -6.23 17.11 12.89
C ALA A 153 -4.76 17.52 12.71
N MET A 154 -4.20 18.29 13.64
CA MET A 154 -2.77 18.63 13.63
C MET A 154 -1.91 17.45 14.06
N TYR A 155 -2.30 16.70 15.09
CA TYR A 155 -1.59 15.47 15.50
C TYR A 155 -1.57 14.41 14.40
N SER A 156 -2.61 14.31 13.57
CA SER A 156 -2.60 13.39 12.43
C SER A 156 -1.50 13.68 11.41
N LYS A 157 -1.05 14.95 11.31
CA LYS A 157 0.05 15.37 10.43
C LYS A 157 1.45 15.10 11.00
N LEU A 158 1.56 14.70 12.27
CA LEU A 158 2.83 14.26 12.86
C LEU A 158 3.24 12.84 12.43
N LYS A 159 2.33 12.11 11.77
CA LYS A 159 2.64 10.77 11.24
C LYS A 159 3.36 10.93 9.90
N GLU A 160 4.67 10.77 9.91
CA GLU A 160 5.42 10.62 8.68
C GLU A 160 5.20 9.25 8.05
N GLU A 161 5.27 9.21 6.73
CA GLU A 161 5.22 7.99 5.96
C GLU A 161 6.48 7.17 6.24
N LYS A 162 6.31 5.89 6.62
CA LYS A 162 7.44 5.02 6.95
C LYS A 162 8.34 4.78 5.76
N LEU A 163 7.75 4.69 4.55
CA LEU A 163 8.44 4.37 3.31
C LEU A 163 7.78 5.08 2.15
N SER A 164 8.54 5.89 1.42
CA SER A 164 8.05 6.55 0.21
C SER A 164 9.08 6.51 -0.93
N ILE A 165 8.56 6.49 -2.15
CA ILE A 165 9.34 6.63 -3.39
C ILE A 165 8.95 7.95 -4.01
N ARG A 166 9.93 8.81 -4.20
CA ARG A 166 9.79 10.13 -4.82
C ARG A 166 10.30 10.06 -6.25
N LEU A 167 9.57 10.65 -7.18
CA LEU A 167 9.86 10.62 -8.61
C LEU A 167 9.95 12.04 -9.15
N SER A 168 10.92 12.31 -10.05
CA SER A 168 10.92 13.54 -10.83
C SER A 168 9.81 13.51 -11.88
N GLU A 169 9.45 14.69 -12.42
CA GLU A 169 8.37 14.86 -13.39
C GLU A 169 8.51 13.93 -14.61
N GLU A 170 9.74 13.77 -15.11
CA GLU A 170 10.02 12.98 -16.33
C GLU A 170 9.79 11.48 -16.18
N ILE A 171 9.71 11.00 -14.95
CA ILE A 171 9.51 9.57 -14.65
C ILE A 171 8.21 9.27 -13.88
N LEU A 172 7.32 10.25 -13.72
CA LEU A 172 6.00 10.05 -13.16
C LEU A 172 5.17 9.04 -13.96
N GLY A 173 5.43 8.93 -15.27
CA GLY A 173 4.79 7.94 -16.12
C GLY A 173 4.96 6.49 -15.68
N TYR A 174 5.94 6.15 -14.82
CA TYR A 174 6.06 4.81 -14.25
C TYR A 174 4.93 4.43 -13.28
N ILE A 175 4.21 5.42 -12.75
CA ILE A 175 3.06 5.21 -11.84
C ILE A 175 1.73 5.63 -12.47
N ASP A 176 1.74 6.10 -13.72
CA ASP A 176 0.55 6.48 -14.47
C ASP A 176 0.15 5.35 -15.42
N PRO A 177 -0.98 4.67 -15.18
CA PRO A 177 -1.44 3.57 -16.03
C PRO A 177 -1.81 4.00 -17.45
N ASP A 178 -2.04 5.29 -17.68
CA ASP A 178 -2.34 5.86 -19.01
C ASP A 178 -1.06 6.37 -19.73
N SER A 179 0.13 6.10 -19.17
CA SER A 179 1.42 6.54 -19.69
C SER A 179 1.81 5.81 -20.99
N GLU A 180 2.54 6.52 -21.87
CA GLU A 180 3.16 5.96 -23.08
C GLU A 180 4.46 5.18 -22.78
N ILE A 181 4.86 5.02 -21.53
CA ILE A 181 6.05 4.25 -21.15
C ILE A 181 5.73 2.76 -21.33
N ASP A 182 6.41 2.12 -22.29
CA ASP A 182 6.28 0.69 -22.58
C ASP A 182 7.13 -0.15 -21.60
N GLU A 183 6.74 -0.12 -20.32
CA GLU A 183 7.36 -0.88 -19.23
C GLU A 183 6.28 -1.41 -18.28
N GLU A 184 6.63 -2.46 -17.51
CA GLU A 184 5.76 -2.86 -16.41
C GLU A 184 5.63 -1.71 -15.40
N GLU A 185 4.42 -1.47 -14.97
CA GLU A 185 4.08 -0.41 -14.03
C GLU A 185 4.88 -0.57 -12.72
N LEU A 186 5.49 0.51 -12.25
CA LEU A 186 6.32 0.49 -11.03
C LEU A 186 5.56 -0.04 -9.81
N VAL A 187 4.26 0.25 -9.71
CA VAL A 187 3.41 -0.26 -8.63
C VAL A 187 3.39 -1.79 -8.63
N ALA A 188 3.25 -2.42 -9.82
CA ALA A 188 3.26 -3.88 -9.96
C ALA A 188 4.63 -4.47 -9.56
N GLU A 189 5.74 -3.84 -9.98
CA GLU A 189 7.09 -4.27 -9.63
C GLU A 189 7.33 -4.18 -8.11
N THR A 190 6.85 -3.12 -7.46
CA THR A 190 6.97 -3.00 -5.99
C THR A 190 6.12 -4.04 -5.26
N VAL A 191 4.95 -4.42 -5.78
CA VAL A 191 4.15 -5.53 -5.23
C VAL A 191 4.87 -6.86 -5.37
N LYS A 192 5.49 -7.15 -6.54
CA LYS A 192 6.33 -8.35 -6.74
C LYS A 192 7.47 -8.41 -5.71
N THR A 193 8.14 -7.29 -5.48
CA THR A 193 9.22 -7.18 -4.48
C THR A 193 8.73 -7.45 -3.06
N ARG A 194 7.57 -6.90 -2.69
CA ARG A 194 6.95 -7.16 -1.38
C ARG A 194 6.60 -8.63 -1.20
N LEU A 195 5.97 -9.26 -2.20
CA LEU A 195 5.66 -10.68 -2.18
C LEU A 195 6.94 -11.53 -2.09
N LYS A 196 7.96 -11.22 -2.89
CA LYS A 196 9.25 -11.91 -2.85
C LYS A 196 9.86 -11.91 -1.45
N LEU A 197 9.94 -10.76 -0.78
CA LEU A 197 10.49 -10.65 0.58
C LEU A 197 9.61 -11.34 1.62
N THR A 198 8.30 -11.27 1.48
CA THR A 198 7.37 -12.00 2.35
C THR A 198 7.52 -13.52 2.19
N GLU A 199 7.63 -14.00 0.96
CA GLU A 199 7.75 -15.44 0.67
C GLU A 199 9.14 -16.01 0.97
N SER A 200 10.21 -15.24 0.75
CA SER A 200 11.58 -15.71 1.01
C SER A 200 11.98 -15.53 2.47
N LEU A 201 11.83 -14.34 3.01
CA LEU A 201 12.31 -13.97 4.33
C LEU A 201 11.24 -13.94 5.42
N GLY A 202 9.94 -13.95 5.06
CA GLY A 202 8.87 -13.68 6.01
C GLY A 202 8.78 -12.19 6.38
N TYR A 203 9.49 -11.31 5.67
CA TYR A 203 9.53 -9.89 5.94
C TYR A 203 8.45 -9.14 5.15
N VAL A 204 7.51 -8.55 5.88
CA VAL A 204 6.44 -7.74 5.30
C VAL A 204 6.84 -6.28 5.32
N ILE A 205 7.15 -5.73 4.13
CA ILE A 205 7.48 -4.30 3.98
C ILE A 205 6.22 -3.46 4.23
N PRO A 206 6.31 -2.33 4.99
CA PRO A 206 5.22 -1.39 5.18
C PRO A 206 4.64 -0.86 3.86
N LYS A 207 3.51 -0.16 3.95
CA LYS A 207 2.90 0.52 2.80
C LYS A 207 3.90 1.49 2.18
N ILE A 208 4.03 1.43 0.85
CA ILE A 208 4.85 2.34 0.06
C ILE A 208 3.95 3.47 -0.44
N VAL A 209 4.42 4.71 -0.30
CA VAL A 209 3.74 5.89 -0.81
C VAL A 209 4.55 6.44 -1.98
N PHE A 210 3.89 6.65 -3.13
CA PHE A 210 4.50 7.27 -4.29
C PHE A 210 4.12 8.75 -4.33
N GLN A 211 5.09 9.62 -4.60
CA GLN A 211 4.85 11.06 -4.72
C GLN A 211 5.83 11.67 -5.73
N ASP A 212 5.41 12.75 -6.35
CA ASP A 212 6.28 13.65 -7.08
C ASP A 212 7.19 14.46 -6.14
N ASP A 213 8.35 14.87 -6.64
CA ASP A 213 9.25 15.76 -5.91
C ASP A 213 9.98 16.68 -6.91
N GLU A 214 9.55 17.93 -6.97
CA GLU A 214 10.11 18.96 -7.84
C GLU A 214 11.58 19.30 -7.53
N ASN A 215 12.11 18.86 -6.38
CA ASN A 215 13.49 19.10 -6.00
C ASN A 215 14.46 18.04 -6.54
N LEU A 216 13.94 16.98 -7.17
CA LEU A 216 14.76 15.96 -7.81
C LEU A 216 15.28 16.45 -9.16
N ASN A 217 16.47 15.96 -9.54
CA ASN A 217 16.98 16.20 -10.88
C ASN A 217 16.13 15.43 -11.92
N PRO A 218 16.12 15.85 -13.21
CA PRO A 218 15.46 15.10 -14.26
C PRO A 218 15.89 13.62 -14.27
N TYR A 219 14.90 12.72 -14.39
CA TYR A 219 15.09 11.26 -14.37
C TYR A 219 15.58 10.68 -13.02
N GLU A 220 15.62 11.47 -11.96
CA GLU A 220 16.03 11.02 -10.63
C GLU A 220 14.81 10.48 -9.84
N PHE A 221 15.06 9.44 -9.08
CA PHE A 221 14.15 8.99 -8.01
C PHE A 221 14.87 8.96 -6.68
N SER A 222 14.10 9.06 -5.61
CA SER A 222 14.57 8.94 -4.24
C SER A 222 13.70 7.98 -3.45
N ILE A 223 14.33 7.16 -2.61
CA ILE A 223 13.64 6.37 -1.59
C ILE A 223 13.84 7.05 -0.26
N LYS A 224 12.74 7.37 0.42
CA LYS A 224 12.75 7.96 1.76
C LYS A 224 12.22 7.01 2.80
N ILE A 225 12.91 6.92 3.91
CA ILE A 225 12.47 6.21 5.09
C ILE A 225 12.31 7.23 6.20
N ARG A 226 11.10 7.34 6.74
CA ARG A 226 10.73 8.34 7.76
C ARG A 226 11.15 9.77 7.37
N GLY A 227 10.88 10.12 6.10
CA GLY A 227 11.19 11.45 5.54
C GLY A 227 12.66 11.66 5.15
N ILE A 228 13.57 10.73 5.49
CA ILE A 228 15.00 10.86 5.19
C ILE A 228 15.33 10.17 3.86
N ASP A 229 16.02 10.86 2.97
CA ASP A 229 16.54 10.28 1.73
C ASP A 229 17.62 9.24 2.04
N VAL A 230 17.32 7.96 1.80
CA VAL A 230 18.26 6.85 2.04
C VAL A 230 18.90 6.34 0.75
N PHE A 231 18.26 6.62 -0.39
CA PHE A 231 18.76 6.22 -1.71
C PHE A 231 18.29 7.19 -2.77
N LYS A 232 19.18 7.57 -3.71
CA LYS A 232 18.86 8.37 -4.90
C LYS A 232 19.61 7.82 -6.10
N SER A 233 18.91 7.67 -7.22
CA SER A 233 19.53 7.27 -8.48
C SER A 233 18.72 7.75 -9.66
N MET A 234 19.21 7.52 -10.87
CA MET A 234 18.54 7.89 -12.12
C MET A 234 18.07 6.64 -12.86
N VAL A 235 16.92 6.77 -13.52
CA VAL A 235 16.38 5.78 -14.44
C VAL A 235 15.92 6.48 -15.72
N TYR A 236 15.96 5.79 -16.84
CA TYR A 236 15.64 6.39 -18.13
C TYR A 236 14.49 5.62 -18.78
N PRO A 237 13.32 6.25 -18.97
CA PRO A 237 12.21 5.64 -19.69
C PRO A 237 12.61 5.15 -21.10
N ASN A 238 12.12 3.98 -21.47
CA ASN A 238 12.42 3.33 -22.74
C ASN A 238 13.89 2.91 -22.94
N PHE A 239 14.68 2.85 -21.87
CA PHE A 239 16.02 2.28 -21.83
C PHE A 239 16.04 1.02 -20.96
N LEU A 240 17.01 0.13 -21.25
CA LEU A 240 17.34 -1.01 -20.41
C LEU A 240 18.76 -0.85 -19.85
N MET A 241 18.93 -1.16 -18.60
CA MET A 241 20.21 -1.15 -17.91
C MET A 241 20.89 -2.51 -18.04
N PHE A 242 22.18 -2.52 -18.37
CA PHE A 242 23.01 -3.71 -18.45
C PHE A 242 24.28 -3.53 -17.66
N TYR A 243 24.78 -4.58 -17.02
CA TYR A 243 26.09 -4.58 -16.42
C TYR A 243 27.17 -4.70 -17.52
N THR A 244 28.17 -3.81 -17.51
CA THR A 244 29.17 -3.73 -18.58
C THR A 244 30.09 -4.94 -18.63
N ASP A 245 30.30 -5.63 -17.55
CA ASP A 245 31.08 -6.88 -17.43
C ASP A 245 30.34 -8.13 -17.93
N GLU A 246 29.02 -8.07 -18.03
CA GLU A 246 28.19 -9.14 -18.57
C GLU A 246 27.87 -8.94 -20.08
N LEU A 247 28.09 -7.74 -20.57
CA LEU A 247 27.75 -7.37 -21.94
C LEU A 247 29.00 -7.47 -22.84
N HIS A 248 29.13 -8.55 -23.57
CA HIS A 248 30.20 -8.72 -24.57
C HIS A 248 29.87 -7.94 -25.83
N LEU A 249 30.12 -6.65 -25.83
CA LEU A 249 29.92 -5.78 -27.00
C LEU A 249 31.23 -5.53 -27.74
N ASP A 250 31.30 -5.94 -28.97
CA ASP A 250 32.42 -5.66 -29.85
C ASP A 250 32.54 -4.19 -30.28
N LYS A 251 31.49 -3.40 -30.09
CA LYS A 251 31.42 -1.98 -30.47
C LYS A 251 30.69 -1.15 -29.41
N LYS A 252 31.16 0.08 -29.19
CA LYS A 252 30.42 1.09 -28.42
C LYS A 252 29.07 1.35 -29.08
N ILE A 253 27.97 1.18 -28.32
CA ILE A 253 26.63 1.54 -28.76
C ILE A 253 26.51 3.06 -28.70
N LYS A 254 26.14 3.69 -29.84
CA LYS A 254 25.87 5.13 -29.88
C LYS A 254 24.66 5.47 -29.02
N ASP A 255 24.69 6.62 -28.41
CA ASP A 255 23.61 7.17 -27.57
C ASP A 255 23.28 6.33 -26.34
N SER A 256 24.27 5.64 -25.79
CA SER A 256 24.15 4.93 -24.52
C SER A 256 24.63 5.80 -23.35
N ILE A 257 24.04 5.61 -22.19
CA ILE A 257 24.36 6.35 -20.97
C ILE A 257 25.15 5.44 -20.02
N SER A 258 26.41 5.75 -19.78
CA SER A 258 27.25 4.97 -18.86
C SER A 258 27.22 5.59 -17.47
N THR A 259 26.94 4.76 -16.44
CA THR A 259 26.89 5.18 -15.05
C THR A 259 27.33 4.03 -14.14
N THR A 260 27.19 4.23 -12.83
CA THR A 260 27.49 3.20 -11.82
C THR A 260 26.22 2.86 -11.08
N ASP A 261 25.91 1.58 -10.98
CA ASP A 261 24.83 1.07 -10.15
C ASP A 261 25.14 1.36 -8.66
N LYS A 262 24.26 2.11 -8.02
CA LYS A 262 24.44 2.48 -6.59
C LYS A 262 24.14 1.36 -5.61
N ILE A 263 23.52 0.28 -6.06
CA ILE A 263 23.26 -0.91 -5.23
C ILE A 263 24.51 -1.77 -5.13
N THR A 264 25.11 -2.09 -6.28
CA THR A 264 26.24 -3.04 -6.37
C THR A 264 27.60 -2.38 -6.51
N GLY A 265 27.64 -1.10 -6.87
CA GLY A 265 28.89 -0.39 -7.20
C GLY A 265 29.48 -0.76 -8.58
N ARG A 266 28.82 -1.62 -9.35
CA ARG A 266 29.27 -2.07 -10.67
C ARG A 266 28.99 -1.02 -11.74
N LYS A 267 29.80 -1.02 -12.79
CA LYS A 267 29.55 -0.16 -13.97
C LYS A 267 28.41 -0.71 -14.78
N VAL A 268 27.50 0.18 -15.18
CA VAL A 268 26.32 -0.13 -15.97
C VAL A 268 26.20 0.81 -17.16
N ILE A 269 25.49 0.36 -18.15
CA ILE A 269 25.16 1.10 -19.36
C ILE A 269 23.66 1.01 -19.63
N TRP A 270 23.05 2.15 -19.86
CA TRP A 270 21.66 2.25 -20.29
C TRP A 270 21.61 2.34 -21.82
N ILE A 271 20.84 1.47 -22.44
CA ILE A 271 20.70 1.36 -23.88
C ILE A 271 19.22 1.44 -24.23
N GLU A 272 18.89 2.26 -25.23
CA GLU A 272 17.52 2.41 -25.72
C GLU A 272 16.94 1.07 -26.17
N LYS A 273 15.74 0.71 -25.74
CA LYS A 273 15.07 -0.58 -26.04
C LYS A 273 15.06 -0.92 -27.53
N SER A 274 14.87 0.09 -28.39
CA SER A 274 14.89 -0.07 -29.84
C SER A 274 16.21 -0.67 -30.38
N LYS A 275 17.31 -0.48 -29.65
CA LYS A 275 18.67 -0.90 -30.00
C LYS A 275 19.09 -2.21 -29.35
N THR A 276 18.25 -2.82 -28.50
CA THR A 276 18.57 -4.02 -27.71
C THR A 276 17.98 -5.31 -28.24
N LYS A 277 17.42 -5.32 -29.45
CA LYS A 277 16.67 -6.46 -30.03
C LYS A 277 17.34 -7.83 -29.93
N ASP A 278 18.67 -7.87 -29.95
CA ASP A 278 19.44 -9.12 -29.95
C ASP A 278 19.84 -9.61 -28.54
N PHE A 279 19.70 -8.75 -27.49
CA PHE A 279 20.18 -9.04 -26.13
C PHE A 279 19.28 -8.48 -25.00
N TRP A 280 18.04 -8.13 -25.31
CA TRP A 280 17.10 -7.51 -24.37
C TRP A 280 16.78 -8.36 -23.13
N GLN A 281 16.94 -9.69 -23.22
CA GLN A 281 16.54 -10.63 -22.15
C GLN A 281 17.26 -10.43 -20.82
N ASN A 282 18.45 -9.80 -20.82
CA ASN A 282 19.25 -9.54 -19.63
C ASN A 282 19.19 -8.06 -19.21
N GLY A 283 18.38 -7.26 -19.87
CA GLY A 283 18.23 -5.86 -19.55
C GLY A 283 17.26 -5.65 -18.38
N ILE A 284 17.59 -4.71 -17.52
CA ILE A 284 16.80 -4.30 -16.36
C ILE A 284 16.08 -3.02 -16.73
N SER A 285 14.76 -2.99 -16.62
CA SER A 285 13.98 -1.77 -16.87
C SER A 285 14.12 -0.74 -15.76
N GLY A 286 13.65 0.49 -15.99
CA GLY A 286 13.67 1.54 -14.97
C GLY A 286 12.82 1.18 -13.75
N SER A 287 11.61 0.66 -13.95
CA SER A 287 10.72 0.19 -12.88
C SER A 287 11.32 -0.96 -12.08
N GLU A 288 11.93 -1.95 -12.75
CA GLU A 288 12.64 -3.05 -12.09
C GLU A 288 13.84 -2.55 -11.26
N TYR A 289 14.57 -1.55 -11.76
CA TYR A 289 15.71 -1.00 -11.02
C TYR A 289 15.25 -0.25 -9.76
N ILE A 290 14.16 0.53 -9.85
CA ILE A 290 13.57 1.18 -8.66
C ILE A 290 13.12 0.12 -7.65
N ALA A 291 12.48 -0.96 -8.11
CA ALA A 291 12.03 -2.06 -7.25
C ALA A 291 13.22 -2.80 -6.59
N LYS A 292 14.33 -3.01 -7.30
CA LYS A 292 15.59 -3.54 -6.72
C LYS A 292 16.20 -2.59 -5.69
N ALA A 293 16.16 -1.29 -5.93
CA ALA A 293 16.61 -0.30 -4.98
C ALA A 293 15.72 -0.29 -3.71
N LEU A 294 14.41 -0.49 -3.87
CA LEU A 294 13.49 -0.65 -2.77
C LEU A 294 13.81 -1.89 -1.93
N GLU A 295 14.05 -3.05 -2.56
CA GLU A 295 14.45 -4.30 -1.88
C GLU A 295 15.73 -4.08 -1.07
N TYR A 296 16.74 -3.50 -1.68
CA TYR A 296 18.00 -3.17 -1.02
C TYR A 296 17.81 -2.25 0.18
N CYS A 297 17.02 -1.18 0.03
CA CYS A 297 16.75 -0.26 1.13
C CYS A 297 15.92 -0.91 2.24
N ALA A 298 14.93 -1.74 1.89
CA ALA A 298 14.07 -2.41 2.85
C ALA A 298 14.86 -3.36 3.77
N ILE A 299 15.83 -4.10 3.23
CA ILE A 299 16.70 -4.98 4.01
C ILE A 299 17.71 -4.16 4.82
N LYS A 300 18.38 -3.21 4.18
CA LYS A 300 19.42 -2.40 4.80
C LYS A 300 18.94 -1.57 5.97
N TYR A 301 17.72 -1.03 5.87
CA TYR A 301 17.10 -0.15 6.87
C TYR A 301 15.92 -0.84 7.56
N VAL A 302 15.98 -2.15 7.70
CA VAL A 302 14.90 -2.93 8.34
C VAL A 302 14.60 -2.47 9.75
N GLU A 303 15.59 -1.99 10.49
CA GLU A 303 15.41 -1.47 11.86
C GLU A 303 14.48 -0.26 11.91
N ASP A 304 14.52 0.60 10.89
CA ASP A 304 13.66 1.78 10.82
C ASP A 304 12.25 1.45 10.31
N LEU A 305 12.10 0.37 9.55
CA LEU A 305 10.85 -0.05 8.94
C LEU A 305 10.06 -1.04 9.81
N LEU A 306 10.74 -1.97 10.48
CA LEU A 306 10.13 -2.90 11.42
C LEU A 306 10.07 -2.24 12.80
N ASP A 307 9.12 -1.32 12.98
CA ASP A 307 8.86 -0.68 14.28
C ASP A 307 7.96 -1.56 15.17
N TYR A 308 7.63 -1.06 16.36
CA TYR A 308 6.82 -1.81 17.32
C TYR A 308 5.40 -2.11 16.82
N ALA A 309 4.83 -1.25 15.97
CA ALA A 309 3.52 -1.51 15.39
C ALA A 309 3.54 -2.62 14.33
N GLU A 310 4.66 -2.76 13.60
CA GLU A 310 4.86 -3.90 12.70
C GLU A 310 5.24 -5.16 13.48
N LEU A 311 6.06 -5.03 14.54
CA LEU A 311 6.42 -6.13 15.42
C LEU A 311 5.19 -6.78 16.08
N ASP A 312 4.24 -5.97 16.52
CA ASP A 312 2.98 -6.41 17.13
C ASP A 312 2.22 -7.39 16.23
N LYS A 313 2.21 -7.14 14.90
CA LYS A 313 1.59 -8.06 13.94
C LYS A 313 2.25 -9.44 13.89
N TYR A 314 3.57 -9.52 14.05
CA TYR A 314 4.27 -10.80 14.13
C TYR A 314 3.96 -11.52 15.44
N ILE A 315 3.86 -10.79 16.55
CA ILE A 315 3.45 -11.33 17.84
C ILE A 315 2.02 -11.86 17.75
N ASP A 316 1.11 -11.14 17.11
CA ASP A 316 -0.28 -11.57 16.88
C ASP A 316 -0.37 -12.89 16.10
N VAL A 317 0.51 -13.12 15.13
CA VAL A 317 0.57 -14.39 14.38
C VAL A 317 0.88 -15.56 15.32
N VAL A 318 1.85 -15.40 16.21
CA VAL A 318 2.20 -16.43 17.20
C VAL A 318 1.11 -16.60 18.24
N SER A 319 0.54 -15.49 18.75
CA SER A 319 -0.51 -15.48 19.76
C SER A 319 -1.75 -16.24 19.32
N LYS A 320 -2.15 -16.13 18.06
CA LYS A 320 -3.31 -16.86 17.50
C LYS A 320 -3.14 -18.37 17.53
N THR A 321 -1.92 -18.88 17.49
CA THR A 321 -1.62 -20.32 17.47
C THR A 321 -1.13 -20.81 18.81
N ASN A 322 -0.43 -19.97 19.58
CA ASN A 322 0.21 -20.32 20.85
C ASN A 322 0.37 -19.10 21.77
N GLU A 323 -0.73 -18.62 22.35
CA GLU A 323 -0.75 -17.47 23.27
C GLU A 323 0.17 -17.68 24.49
N PHE A 324 0.22 -18.94 24.99
CA PHE A 324 1.05 -19.30 26.14
C PHE A 324 2.54 -19.07 25.85
N LEU A 325 3.00 -19.37 24.63
CA LEU A 325 4.39 -19.16 24.24
C LEU A 325 4.76 -17.66 24.25
N VAL A 326 3.86 -16.80 23.76
CA VAL A 326 4.06 -15.35 23.77
C VAL A 326 4.18 -14.82 25.21
N THR A 327 3.24 -15.22 26.08
CA THR A 327 3.23 -14.76 27.48
C THR A 327 4.43 -15.27 28.29
N ASN A 328 4.98 -16.44 27.94
CA ASN A 328 6.22 -16.94 28.57
C ASN A 328 7.45 -16.19 28.12
N VAL A 329 7.51 -15.78 26.84
CA VAL A 329 8.70 -15.14 26.26
C VAL A 329 8.73 -13.65 26.56
N ILE A 330 7.59 -12.97 26.46
CA ILE A 330 7.46 -11.51 26.60
C ILE A 330 6.51 -11.17 27.76
N PRO A 331 6.91 -10.35 28.73
CA PRO A 331 8.20 -9.69 28.89
C PRO A 331 9.21 -10.47 29.74
N ASP A 332 8.88 -11.69 30.18
CA ASP A 332 9.58 -12.37 31.26
C ASP A 332 11.03 -12.74 30.92
N PHE A 333 11.29 -13.17 29.67
CA PHE A 333 12.62 -13.55 29.22
C PHE A 333 13.30 -12.49 28.37
N ILE A 334 12.54 -11.85 27.44
CA ILE A 334 13.09 -10.81 26.57
C ILE A 334 12.12 -9.63 26.49
N SER A 335 12.66 -8.44 26.28
CA SER A 335 11.86 -7.25 25.99
C SER A 335 11.39 -7.23 24.52
N LEU A 336 10.39 -6.41 24.21
CA LEU A 336 9.99 -6.12 22.83
C LEU A 336 11.16 -5.57 21.99
N SER A 337 12.08 -4.83 22.63
CA SER A 337 13.27 -4.30 21.98
C SER A 337 14.23 -5.41 21.58
N ASP A 338 14.42 -6.41 22.45
CA ASP A 338 15.28 -7.56 22.16
C ASP A 338 14.69 -8.42 21.04
N LEU A 339 13.38 -8.68 21.07
CA LEU A 339 12.71 -9.40 19.99
C LEU A 339 12.88 -8.67 18.66
N ARG A 340 12.63 -7.36 18.64
CA ARG A 340 12.82 -6.53 17.44
C ARG A 340 14.25 -6.62 16.93
N PHE A 341 15.25 -6.53 17.82
CA PHE A 341 16.65 -6.66 17.47
C PHE A 341 16.97 -8.04 16.86
N ILE A 342 16.45 -9.12 17.45
CA ILE A 342 16.62 -10.48 16.91
C ILE A 342 16.06 -10.57 15.49
N LEU A 343 14.79 -10.17 15.28
CA LEU A 343 14.15 -10.29 13.98
C LEU A 343 14.82 -9.40 12.91
N THR A 344 15.19 -8.16 13.25
CA THR A 344 15.89 -7.27 12.31
C THR A 344 17.30 -7.77 11.98
N SER A 345 17.99 -8.38 12.93
CA SER A 345 19.30 -8.99 12.70
C SER A 345 19.20 -10.19 11.76
N LEU A 346 18.22 -11.08 11.95
CA LEU A 346 17.98 -12.20 11.05
C LEU A 346 17.66 -11.74 9.63
N ILE A 347 16.76 -10.76 9.47
CA ILE A 347 16.41 -10.22 8.15
C ILE A 347 17.64 -9.60 7.46
N ARG A 348 18.47 -8.86 8.20
CA ARG A 348 19.69 -8.24 7.66
C ARG A 348 20.71 -9.26 7.16
N GLU A 349 20.79 -10.41 7.82
CA GLU A 349 21.62 -11.56 7.42
C GLU A 349 20.91 -12.43 6.36
N GLU A 350 19.78 -11.97 5.82
CA GLU A 350 18.92 -12.70 4.87
C GLU A 350 18.45 -14.07 5.38
N ILE A 351 18.36 -14.23 6.71
CA ILE A 351 17.81 -15.42 7.34
C ILE A 351 16.29 -15.28 7.49
N SER A 352 15.56 -16.29 7.04
CA SER A 352 14.10 -16.27 7.02
C SER A 352 13.50 -16.30 8.43
N ILE A 353 12.56 -15.37 8.66
CA ILE A 353 11.72 -15.32 9.87
C ILE A 353 10.29 -15.85 9.62
N LYS A 354 10.06 -16.58 8.52
CA LYS A 354 8.71 -17.10 8.16
C LYS A 354 8.12 -17.96 9.26
N ASP A 355 8.93 -18.82 9.85
CA ASP A 355 8.52 -19.62 11.00
C ASP A 355 8.77 -18.85 12.29
N ILE A 356 7.99 -17.78 12.46
CA ILE A 356 8.09 -16.92 13.64
C ILE A 356 7.81 -17.71 14.94
N THR A 357 6.93 -18.70 14.89
CA THR A 357 6.61 -19.56 16.03
C THR A 357 7.84 -20.34 16.49
N TYR A 358 8.59 -20.93 15.54
CA TYR A 358 9.82 -21.62 15.83
C TYR A 358 10.90 -20.71 16.45
N ILE A 359 10.97 -19.45 16.00
CA ILE A 359 11.88 -18.46 16.61
C ILE A 359 11.51 -18.23 18.08
N PHE A 360 10.22 -18.07 18.39
CA PHE A 360 9.75 -17.94 19.77
C PHE A 360 10.04 -19.18 20.61
N GLU A 361 9.86 -20.39 20.05
CA GLU A 361 10.23 -21.65 20.73
C GLU A 361 11.72 -21.69 21.07
N LYS A 362 12.58 -21.29 20.13
CA LYS A 362 14.04 -21.25 20.38
C LYS A 362 14.42 -20.22 21.43
N ILE A 363 13.79 -19.04 21.44
CA ILE A 363 14.01 -18.05 22.49
C ILE A 363 13.61 -18.61 23.86
N ASN A 364 12.45 -19.29 23.94
CA ASN A 364 11.98 -19.91 25.17
C ASN A 364 12.93 -21.04 25.64
N ASP A 365 13.39 -21.91 24.73
CA ASP A 365 14.36 -22.98 25.03
C ASP A 365 15.65 -22.40 25.63
N PHE A 366 16.21 -21.35 25.03
CA PHE A 366 17.42 -20.67 25.53
C PHE A 366 17.23 -20.06 26.92
N ALA A 367 16.08 -19.45 27.16
CA ALA A 367 15.76 -18.85 28.44
C ALA A 367 15.65 -19.91 29.55
N GLU A 368 14.99 -21.04 29.27
CA GLU A 368 14.91 -22.17 30.20
C GLU A 368 16.28 -22.81 30.51
N ASP A 369 17.15 -22.97 29.49
CA ASP A 369 18.47 -23.54 29.67
C ASP A 369 19.39 -22.66 30.53
N SER A 370 19.32 -21.32 30.36
CA SER A 370 20.08 -20.39 31.18
C SER A 370 19.62 -20.42 32.65
N THR A 371 18.32 -20.53 32.90
CA THR A 371 17.74 -20.64 34.23
C THR A 371 18.10 -21.97 34.90
N LYS A 372 18.09 -23.06 34.15
CA LYS A 372 18.56 -24.40 34.62
C LYS A 372 20.05 -24.40 34.99
N SER A 373 20.87 -23.78 34.15
CA SER A 373 22.34 -23.65 34.41
C SER A 373 22.63 -22.87 35.68
N ASP A 374 21.87 -21.82 35.96
CA ASP A 374 22.02 -21.01 37.19
C ASP A 374 21.43 -21.70 38.43
N LEU A 375 20.43 -22.53 38.28
CA LEU A 375 19.91 -23.37 39.36
C LEU A 375 20.92 -24.47 39.72
N ILE A 376 21.54 -25.11 38.74
CA ILE A 376 22.55 -26.14 38.96
C ILE A 376 23.76 -25.53 39.67
N LYS A 377 24.24 -24.34 39.26
CA LYS A 377 25.35 -23.61 39.92
C LYS A 377 25.04 -23.17 41.36
N LYS A 378 23.77 -23.06 41.75
CA LYS A 378 23.35 -22.72 43.11
C LYS A 378 23.14 -23.92 44.02
N LEU A 379 23.13 -25.16 43.44
CA LEU A 379 22.99 -26.42 44.17
C LEU A 379 24.32 -27.14 44.43
N ASP A 380 25.38 -26.72 43.75
CA ASP A 380 26.79 -27.06 44.05
C ASP A 380 27.42 -26.06 45.05
#